data_fa0ed4f06991400f4cba5e83511ca350
#
_entry.id   fa0ed4f06991400f4cba5e83511ca350
#
_cell.length_a   1.000
_cell.length_b   1.000
_cell.length_c   1.000
_cell.angle_alpha   90.00
_cell.angle_beta   90.00
_cell.angle_gamma   90.00
#
_symmetry.space_group_name_H-M   'P 1'
#
loop_
_entity.id
_entity.type
_entity.pdbx_description
1 polymer ?
#
loop_
_entity_poly.entity_id
_entity_poly.type
_entity_poly.pdbx_seq_one_letter_code
_entity_poly.pdbx_strand_id
1 'polypeptide(L)'
;MTLRHIEIFATVCREGGSITRAANRLHISQPTVSVAIQEMEAHYGNKLFDRLSNRLYITPFGKSIYDQALRLLNLYDGMLGAEQSLNVIRVGTGTAIGKQLMPAIVRSFTNLHPDIQFRIFVSESTRSYHMVMENELDFVIAETVDDIPGLSHRVIQQYPIVGICHRDHPLASKEVVTAQDLAKENLLLRNSGSSTRYTVDTYFSQHSLNVTPMWESYSVQTLLNAAKEGIGVTFLSLDHILVNPCPELVVLNIPDLHGMRYVNLCFHKDKFFTPPMEEFLEHFERCTRQMMDEGRALYTKVNPDLPPSIFT
;
A
#
# COMPACT_ATOMS: atom_id res chain seq x y z
N MET A 1 6.95 22.59 30.66
CA MET A 1 6.68 22.05 29.30
C MET A 1 5.21 22.25 28.96
N THR A 2 4.89 22.71 27.76
CA THR A 2 3.52 22.95 27.26
C THR A 2 3.32 22.23 25.92
N LEU A 3 2.08 22.12 25.45
CA LEU A 3 1.78 21.56 24.14
C LEU A 3 2.49 22.33 23.01
N ARG A 4 2.59 23.66 23.14
CA ARG A 4 3.32 24.49 22.17
C ARG A 4 4.80 24.13 22.08
N HIS A 5 5.44 23.78 23.18
CA HIS A 5 6.82 23.28 23.17
C HIS A 5 6.93 21.97 22.38
N ILE A 6 5.97 21.07 22.56
CA ILE A 6 5.92 19.78 21.86
C ILE A 6 5.74 19.98 20.35
N GLU A 7 4.85 20.89 19.96
CA GLU A 7 4.61 21.26 18.57
C GLU A 7 5.88 21.86 17.91
N ILE A 8 6.56 22.76 18.61
CA ILE A 8 7.81 23.37 18.14
C ILE A 8 8.89 22.29 17.98
N PHE A 9 9.06 21.42 18.97
CA PHE A 9 10.03 20.33 18.93
C PHE A 9 9.76 19.37 17.76
N ALA A 10 8.52 18.92 17.61
CA ALA A 10 8.12 18.04 16.51
C ALA A 10 8.37 18.69 15.13
N THR A 11 8.10 20.00 15.00
CA THR A 11 8.36 20.73 13.77
C THR A 11 9.85 20.85 13.49
N VAL A 12 10.70 21.09 14.49
CA VAL A 12 12.17 21.11 14.31
C VAL A 12 12.66 19.75 13.82
N CYS A 13 12.13 18.65 14.34
CA CYS A 13 12.46 17.29 13.88
C CYS A 13 12.05 17.10 12.42
N ARG A 14 10.82 17.44 12.03
CA ARG A 14 10.31 17.36 10.64
C ARG A 14 11.16 18.16 9.66
N GLU A 15 11.64 19.33 10.12
CA GLU A 15 12.50 20.20 9.29
C GLU A 15 13.99 19.81 9.32
N GLY A 16 14.29 18.56 9.72
CA GLY A 16 15.65 18.01 9.73
C GLY A 16 16.61 18.78 10.64
N GLY A 17 16.13 19.28 11.80
CA GLY A 17 16.91 20.05 12.76
C GLY A 17 17.12 21.52 12.39
N SER A 18 16.39 22.06 11.43
CA SER A 18 16.51 23.47 11.00
C SER A 18 15.60 24.37 11.81
N ILE A 19 16.18 25.15 12.75
CA ILE A 19 15.44 26.16 13.54
C ILE A 19 14.79 27.21 12.65
N THR A 20 15.48 27.66 11.60
CA THR A 20 14.96 28.67 10.67
C THR A 20 13.73 28.19 9.92
N ARG A 21 13.76 26.96 9.38
CA ARG A 21 12.62 26.40 8.67
C ARG A 21 11.44 26.14 9.62
N ALA A 22 11.71 25.62 10.80
CA ALA A 22 10.69 25.42 11.82
C ALA A 22 10.03 26.73 12.25
N ALA A 23 10.82 27.79 12.48
CA ALA A 23 10.32 29.12 12.80
C ALA A 23 9.40 29.68 11.70
N ASN A 24 9.82 29.58 10.44
CA ASN A 24 9.03 30.01 9.29
C ASN A 24 7.72 29.22 9.17
N ARG A 25 7.77 27.89 9.34
CA ARG A 25 6.59 27.02 9.26
C ARG A 25 5.56 27.31 10.35
N LEU A 26 6.04 27.67 11.55
CA LEU A 26 5.19 27.99 12.70
C LEU A 26 4.83 29.48 12.80
N HIS A 27 5.33 30.32 11.88
CA HIS A 27 5.16 31.77 11.90
C HIS A 27 5.60 32.43 13.24
N ILE A 28 6.75 31.96 13.79
CA ILE A 28 7.34 32.50 15.03
C ILE A 28 8.82 32.85 14.82
N SER A 29 9.41 33.54 15.82
CA SER A 29 10.83 33.88 15.74
C SER A 29 11.75 32.71 16.02
N GLN A 30 12.96 32.70 15.41
CA GLN A 30 13.97 31.67 15.68
C GLN A 30 14.39 31.61 17.17
N PRO A 31 14.57 32.72 17.89
CA PRO A 31 14.79 32.67 19.33
C PRO A 31 13.69 31.93 20.09
N THR A 32 12.42 32.11 19.72
CA THR A 32 11.30 31.39 20.36
C THR A 32 11.45 29.89 20.19
N VAL A 33 11.82 29.41 18.98
CA VAL A 33 12.09 27.98 18.74
C VAL A 33 13.24 27.50 19.60
N SER A 34 14.36 28.25 19.66
CA SER A 34 15.53 27.87 20.43
C SER A 34 15.26 27.78 21.94
N VAL A 35 14.50 28.75 22.49
CA VAL A 35 14.11 28.76 23.90
C VAL A 35 13.21 27.58 24.22
N ALA A 36 12.21 27.29 23.39
CA ALA A 36 11.33 26.16 23.59
C ALA A 36 12.09 24.82 23.65
N ILE A 37 13.05 24.61 22.76
CA ILE A 37 13.91 23.41 22.80
C ILE A 37 14.74 23.36 24.09
N GLN A 38 15.35 24.48 24.49
CA GLN A 38 16.13 24.54 25.73
C GLN A 38 15.28 24.25 26.97
N GLU A 39 14.07 24.80 27.04
CA GLU A 39 13.14 24.53 28.15
C GLU A 39 12.70 23.05 28.21
N MET A 40 12.51 22.42 27.06
CA MET A 40 12.24 20.98 27.01
C MET A 40 13.46 20.15 27.45
N GLU A 41 14.66 20.48 26.98
CA GLU A 41 15.88 19.83 27.42
C GLU A 41 16.11 20.00 28.94
N ALA A 42 15.87 21.18 29.45
CA ALA A 42 15.95 21.46 30.90
C ALA A 42 14.90 20.66 31.71
N HIS A 43 13.67 20.54 31.18
CA HIS A 43 12.59 19.76 31.82
C HIS A 43 12.93 18.28 31.91
N TYR A 44 13.53 17.70 30.87
CA TYR A 44 13.90 16.27 30.85
C TYR A 44 15.27 15.98 31.46
N GLY A 45 16.11 17.00 31.71
CA GLY A 45 17.49 16.83 32.15
C GLY A 45 18.38 16.16 31.11
N ASN A 46 17.94 16.07 29.86
CA ASN A 46 18.61 15.39 28.77
C ASN A 46 18.58 16.22 27.47
N LYS A 47 19.59 16.03 26.62
CA LYS A 47 19.62 16.70 25.31
C LYS A 47 18.69 16.00 24.33
N LEU A 48 17.83 16.81 23.67
CA LEU A 48 16.99 16.36 22.58
C LEU A 48 17.72 16.44 21.23
N PHE A 49 18.66 17.38 21.11
CA PHE A 49 19.51 17.55 19.94
C PHE A 49 20.98 17.73 20.29
N ASP A 50 21.83 17.14 19.47
CA ASP A 50 23.25 17.47 19.42
C ASP A 50 23.47 18.64 18.45
N ARG A 51 24.32 19.60 18.86
CA ARG A 51 24.66 20.77 18.04
C ARG A 51 25.99 20.53 17.35
N LEU A 52 25.97 20.10 16.09
CA LEU A 52 27.16 19.83 15.31
C LEU A 52 27.20 20.75 14.07
N SER A 53 28.29 21.49 13.89
CA SER A 53 28.51 22.32 12.69
C SER A 53 27.32 23.19 12.30
N ASN A 54 26.73 23.91 13.28
CA ASN A 54 25.58 24.80 13.10
C ASN A 54 24.25 24.11 12.71
N ARG A 55 24.13 22.78 12.91
CA ARG A 55 22.90 21.99 12.69
C ARG A 55 22.54 21.23 13.96
N LEU A 56 21.24 20.99 14.11
CA LEU A 56 20.71 20.14 15.17
C LEU A 56 20.52 18.72 14.63
N TYR A 57 21.07 17.75 15.33
CA TYR A 57 20.88 16.32 15.07
C TYR A 57 20.11 15.74 16.26
N ILE A 58 19.02 15.05 15.99
CA ILE A 58 18.21 14.45 17.03
C ILE A 58 19.00 13.35 17.75
N THR A 59 19.00 13.38 19.09
CA THR A 59 19.64 12.34 19.91
C THR A 59 18.76 11.08 19.97
N PRO A 60 19.27 9.90 20.39
CA PRO A 60 18.44 8.71 20.65
C PRO A 60 17.32 9.00 21.64
N PHE A 61 17.60 9.79 22.69
CA PHE A 61 16.57 10.25 23.63
C PHE A 61 15.55 11.18 22.95
N GLY A 62 16.01 12.15 22.15
CA GLY A 62 15.16 13.03 21.37
C GLY A 62 14.24 12.26 20.43
N LYS A 63 14.74 11.19 19.80
CA LYS A 63 13.93 10.34 18.91
C LYS A 63 12.79 9.65 19.67
N SER A 64 13.07 9.11 20.86
CA SER A 64 12.02 8.52 21.72
C SER A 64 10.96 9.56 22.12
N ILE A 65 11.38 10.81 22.44
CA ILE A 65 10.46 11.89 22.75
C ILE A 65 9.68 12.33 21.52
N TYR A 66 10.29 12.32 20.32
CA TYR A 66 9.61 12.68 19.08
C TYR A 66 8.45 11.73 18.76
N ASP A 67 8.65 10.44 18.93
CA ASP A 67 7.58 9.44 18.75
C ASP A 67 6.39 9.71 19.70
N GLN A 68 6.68 10.06 20.97
CA GLN A 68 5.63 10.40 21.95
C GLN A 68 4.96 11.75 21.62
N ALA A 69 5.75 12.73 21.17
CA ALA A 69 5.26 14.04 20.77
C ALA A 69 4.24 13.95 19.62
N LEU A 70 4.52 13.11 18.62
CA LEU A 70 3.59 12.88 17.52
C LEU A 70 2.26 12.27 17.98
N ARG A 71 2.30 11.31 18.89
CA ARG A 71 1.09 10.69 19.48
C ARG A 71 0.24 11.72 20.20
N LEU A 72 0.88 12.54 21.05
CA LEU A 72 0.19 13.55 21.84
C LEU A 72 -0.44 14.63 20.95
N LEU A 73 0.27 15.11 19.94
CA LEU A 73 -0.26 16.08 18.99
C LEU A 73 -1.46 15.53 18.22
N ASN A 74 -1.42 14.25 17.80
CA ASN A 74 -2.55 13.60 17.16
C ASN A 74 -3.79 13.53 18.05
N LEU A 75 -3.61 13.17 19.33
CA LEU A 75 -4.70 13.15 20.29
C LEU A 75 -5.27 14.54 20.52
N TYR A 76 -4.39 15.54 20.61
CA TYR A 76 -4.80 16.94 20.84
C TYR A 76 -5.54 17.52 19.63
N ASP A 77 -5.06 17.26 18.41
CA ASP A 77 -5.74 17.69 17.18
C ASP A 77 -7.13 17.04 17.07
N GLY A 78 -7.24 15.76 17.49
CA GLY A 78 -8.53 15.08 17.63
C GLY A 78 -9.47 15.72 18.65
N MET A 79 -8.93 16.40 19.66
CA MET A 79 -9.73 17.11 20.68
C MET A 79 -10.17 18.53 20.27
N LEU A 80 -9.34 19.25 19.53
CA LEU A 80 -9.57 20.68 19.20
C LEU A 80 -10.24 20.92 17.86
N GLY A 81 -10.00 20.07 16.89
CA GLY A 81 -10.51 20.23 15.54
C GLY A 81 -11.62 19.25 15.21
N ALA A 82 -12.31 18.82 16.24
CA ALA A 82 -13.12 17.62 16.25
C ALA A 82 -14.00 17.42 15.02
N GLU A 83 -14.62 18.43 14.47
CA GLU A 83 -15.52 18.25 13.33
C GLU A 83 -14.81 18.27 11.96
N GLN A 84 -13.82 19.11 11.73
CA GLN A 84 -13.22 19.27 10.40
C GLN A 84 -11.99 18.37 10.14
N SER A 85 -11.18 18.08 11.15
CA SER A 85 -10.03 17.19 10.97
C SER A 85 -10.34 15.71 11.14
N LEU A 86 -11.42 15.38 11.88
CA LEU A 86 -11.94 14.01 11.98
C LEU A 86 -12.57 13.52 10.65
N ASN A 87 -12.99 14.44 9.81
CA ASN A 87 -13.66 14.16 8.55
C ASN A 87 -12.69 14.06 7.35
N VAL A 88 -11.38 14.08 7.58
CA VAL A 88 -10.37 13.90 6.52
C VAL A 88 -9.66 12.56 6.71
N ILE A 89 -9.80 11.68 5.73
CA ILE A 89 -9.07 10.39 5.70
C ILE A 89 -7.89 10.52 4.72
N ARG A 90 -6.67 10.33 5.23
CA ARG A 90 -5.42 10.43 4.45
C ARG A 90 -4.89 9.02 4.16
N VAL A 91 -5.05 8.57 2.92
CA VAL A 91 -4.76 7.20 2.51
C VAL A 91 -3.59 7.16 1.54
N GLY A 92 -2.58 6.36 1.85
CA GLY A 92 -1.57 5.94 0.88
C GLY A 92 -1.98 4.65 0.19
N THR A 93 -1.60 4.49 -1.07
CA THR A 93 -1.82 3.23 -1.79
C THR A 93 -0.79 3.00 -2.89
N GLY A 94 -0.54 1.73 -3.20
CA GLY A 94 0.21 1.32 -4.38
C GLY A 94 -0.56 1.59 -5.68
N THR A 95 0.17 1.62 -6.80
CA THR A 95 -0.39 1.99 -8.12
C THR A 95 -1.53 1.08 -8.56
N ALA A 96 -1.45 -0.23 -8.31
CA ALA A 96 -2.48 -1.17 -8.75
C ALA A 96 -3.80 -0.93 -8.00
N ILE A 97 -3.77 -0.88 -6.68
CA ILE A 97 -4.94 -0.63 -5.83
C ILE A 97 -5.50 0.77 -6.09
N GLY A 98 -4.62 1.78 -6.16
CA GLY A 98 -5.00 3.17 -6.41
C GLY A 98 -5.70 3.36 -7.75
N LYS A 99 -5.31 2.61 -8.78
CA LYS A 99 -5.91 2.68 -10.11
C LYS A 99 -7.21 1.87 -10.23
N GLN A 100 -7.23 0.66 -9.68
CA GLN A 100 -8.32 -0.29 -9.95
C GLN A 100 -9.45 -0.25 -8.94
N LEU A 101 -9.15 -0.10 -7.66
CA LEU A 101 -10.13 -0.24 -6.58
C LEU A 101 -10.54 1.11 -5.98
N MET A 102 -9.57 1.96 -5.65
CA MET A 102 -9.83 3.20 -4.91
C MET A 102 -10.87 4.13 -5.53
N PRO A 103 -10.90 4.39 -6.85
CA PRO A 103 -11.86 5.36 -7.40
C PRO A 103 -13.32 4.98 -7.17
N ALA A 104 -13.68 3.71 -7.38
CA ALA A 104 -15.04 3.23 -7.20
C ALA A 104 -15.43 3.18 -5.70
N ILE A 105 -14.50 2.72 -4.84
CA ILE A 105 -14.72 2.60 -3.40
C ILE A 105 -14.87 3.98 -2.77
N VAL A 106 -13.98 4.91 -3.08
CA VAL A 106 -14.06 6.28 -2.57
C VAL A 106 -15.33 6.97 -3.02
N ARG A 107 -15.70 6.85 -4.30
CA ARG A 107 -16.98 7.40 -4.81
C ARG A 107 -18.18 6.84 -4.07
N SER A 108 -18.24 5.52 -3.87
CA SER A 108 -19.37 4.90 -3.17
C SER A 108 -19.41 5.30 -1.69
N PHE A 109 -18.25 5.44 -1.03
CA PHE A 109 -18.19 5.89 0.35
C PHE A 109 -18.57 7.36 0.52
N THR A 110 -18.07 8.26 -0.33
CA THR A 110 -18.41 9.69 -0.26
C THR A 110 -19.89 9.97 -0.59
N ASN A 111 -20.54 9.11 -1.35
CA ASN A 111 -21.99 9.21 -1.56
C ASN A 111 -22.78 8.90 -0.28
N LEU A 112 -22.27 8.03 0.59
CA LEU A 112 -22.89 7.67 1.87
C LEU A 112 -22.51 8.66 2.98
N HIS A 113 -21.30 9.24 2.91
CA HIS A 113 -20.71 10.13 3.91
C HIS A 113 -20.19 11.41 3.23
N PRO A 114 -21.10 12.32 2.81
CA PRO A 114 -20.73 13.51 2.02
C PRO A 114 -19.87 14.53 2.78
N ASP A 115 -19.83 14.45 4.08
CA ASP A 115 -19.02 15.26 4.99
C ASP A 115 -17.58 14.78 5.12
N ILE A 116 -17.28 13.53 4.68
CA ILE A 116 -15.94 12.94 4.72
C ILE A 116 -15.13 13.37 3.48
N GLN A 117 -13.94 13.89 3.72
CA GLN A 117 -12.97 14.24 2.69
C GLN A 117 -11.84 13.24 2.63
N PHE A 118 -11.33 12.99 1.42
CA PHE A 118 -10.17 12.12 1.20
C PHE A 118 -8.96 12.91 0.72
N ARG A 119 -7.79 12.52 1.22
CA ARG A 119 -6.50 12.83 0.61
C ARG A 119 -5.82 11.52 0.25
N ILE A 120 -5.80 11.19 -1.04
CA ILE A 120 -5.27 9.92 -1.53
C ILE A 120 -3.92 10.16 -2.16
N PHE A 121 -2.93 9.40 -1.73
CA PHE A 121 -1.58 9.46 -2.22
C PHE A 121 -1.21 8.11 -2.85
N VAL A 122 -0.94 8.13 -4.17
CA VAL A 122 -0.56 6.93 -4.91
C VAL A 122 0.93 6.98 -5.18
N SER A 123 1.70 6.07 -4.59
CA SER A 123 3.16 6.01 -4.76
C SER A 123 3.70 4.59 -4.53
N GLU A 124 5.01 4.46 -4.61
CA GLU A 124 5.71 3.28 -4.12
C GLU A 124 5.48 3.13 -2.60
N SER A 125 5.34 1.88 -2.14
CA SER A 125 4.96 1.56 -0.76
C SER A 125 5.91 2.15 0.27
N THR A 126 7.22 2.03 0.07
CA THR A 126 8.25 2.54 1.00
C THR A 126 8.08 4.04 1.29
N ARG A 127 7.82 4.86 0.26
CA ARG A 127 7.56 6.29 0.45
C ARG A 127 6.30 6.54 1.28
N SER A 128 5.23 5.80 1.00
CA SER A 128 3.97 5.90 1.74
C SER A 128 4.14 5.48 3.21
N TYR A 129 4.99 4.50 3.51
CA TYR A 129 5.28 4.10 4.88
C TYR A 129 6.00 5.18 5.67
N HIS A 130 6.98 5.87 5.06
CA HIS A 130 7.60 7.03 5.71
C HIS A 130 6.58 8.13 6.02
N MET A 131 5.64 8.39 5.12
CA MET A 131 4.56 9.36 5.36
C MET A 131 3.63 8.92 6.51
N VAL A 132 3.37 7.62 6.69
CA VAL A 132 2.64 7.09 7.85
C VAL A 132 3.45 7.31 9.13
N MET A 133 4.75 7.01 9.12
CA MET A 133 5.62 7.19 10.28
C MET A 133 5.76 8.67 10.67
N GLU A 134 5.63 9.61 9.73
CA GLU A 134 5.62 11.05 9.95
C GLU A 134 4.22 11.63 10.19
N ASN A 135 3.19 10.75 10.28
CA ASN A 135 1.78 11.12 10.43
C ASN A 135 1.24 12.05 9.34
N GLU A 136 1.80 11.98 8.15
CA GLU A 136 1.26 12.66 6.97
C GLU A 136 0.12 11.87 6.33
N LEU A 137 0.14 10.53 6.48
CA LEU A 137 -0.94 9.61 6.13
C LEU A 137 -1.49 8.92 7.38
N ASP A 138 -2.76 8.55 7.34
CA ASP A 138 -3.41 7.80 8.40
C ASP A 138 -3.08 6.32 8.31
N PHE A 139 -3.10 5.79 7.11
CA PHE A 139 -2.72 4.40 6.79
C PHE A 139 -2.39 4.25 5.30
N VAL A 140 -1.82 3.10 4.98
CA VAL A 140 -1.51 2.69 3.60
C VAL A 140 -2.19 1.36 3.31
N ILE A 141 -2.82 1.24 2.14
CA ILE A 141 -3.29 -0.04 1.60
C ILE A 141 -2.28 -0.48 0.53
N ALA A 142 -1.53 -1.53 0.82
CA ALA A 142 -0.38 -1.94 0.01
C ALA A 142 -0.26 -3.47 -0.15
N GLU A 143 0.46 -3.87 -1.17
CA GLU A 143 0.70 -5.29 -1.51
C GLU A 143 1.92 -5.88 -0.81
N THR A 144 2.89 -5.04 -0.50
CA THR A 144 4.12 -5.42 0.22
C THR A 144 4.15 -4.73 1.56
N VAL A 145 4.89 -5.29 2.49
CA VAL A 145 5.14 -4.68 3.80
C VAL A 145 6.63 -4.65 4.03
N ASP A 146 7.16 -3.46 4.31
CA ASP A 146 8.56 -3.28 4.66
C ASP A 146 8.73 -3.46 6.19
N ASP A 147 9.86 -4.01 6.61
CA ASP A 147 10.20 -4.12 8.03
C ASP A 147 10.70 -2.76 8.55
N ILE A 148 9.76 -1.90 8.91
CA ILE A 148 10.02 -0.56 9.45
C ILE A 148 9.65 -0.55 10.93
N PRO A 149 10.56 -0.21 11.84
CA PRO A 149 10.27 -0.10 13.26
C PRO A 149 9.11 0.87 13.53
N GLY A 150 8.06 0.37 14.19
CA GLY A 150 6.87 1.16 14.50
C GLY A 150 5.76 1.08 13.44
N LEU A 151 6.01 0.50 12.28
CA LEU A 151 4.97 0.16 11.31
C LEU A 151 4.28 -1.15 11.76
N SER A 152 2.97 -1.13 11.82
CA SER A 152 2.12 -2.31 12.01
C SER A 152 1.32 -2.58 10.76
N HIS A 153 0.96 -3.83 10.54
CA HIS A 153 0.11 -4.19 9.43
C HIS A 153 -0.87 -5.30 9.79
N ARG A 154 -1.96 -5.39 9.03
CA ARG A 154 -2.86 -6.54 9.00
C ARG A 154 -3.27 -6.84 7.56
N VAL A 155 -3.40 -8.12 7.25
CA VAL A 155 -3.96 -8.55 5.95
C VAL A 155 -5.45 -8.23 5.93
N ILE A 156 -5.90 -7.54 4.89
CA ILE A 156 -7.32 -7.21 4.69
C ILE A 156 -7.91 -7.97 3.50
N GLN A 157 -7.09 -8.38 2.53
CA GLN A 157 -7.50 -9.21 1.39
C GLN A 157 -6.35 -10.10 0.93
N GLN A 158 -6.69 -11.20 0.26
CA GLN A 158 -5.70 -12.07 -0.39
C GLN A 158 -6.28 -12.64 -1.68
N TYR A 159 -5.43 -12.79 -2.69
CA TYR A 159 -5.81 -13.27 -4.01
C TYR A 159 -4.79 -14.27 -4.54
N PRO A 160 -5.21 -15.40 -5.13
CA PRO A 160 -4.28 -16.35 -5.73
C PRO A 160 -3.57 -15.72 -6.95
N ILE A 161 -2.33 -16.10 -7.16
CA ILE A 161 -1.60 -15.81 -8.39
C ILE A 161 -1.96 -16.89 -9.40
N VAL A 162 -2.33 -16.47 -10.60
CA VAL A 162 -2.82 -17.34 -11.68
C VAL A 162 -2.05 -17.08 -12.98
N GLY A 163 -1.92 -18.11 -13.81
CA GLY A 163 -1.47 -17.97 -15.20
C GLY A 163 -2.61 -17.48 -16.09
N ILE A 164 -2.33 -16.58 -17.01
CA ILE A 164 -3.31 -15.92 -17.90
C ILE A 164 -2.77 -15.91 -19.31
N CYS A 165 -3.59 -16.29 -20.28
CA CYS A 165 -3.25 -16.18 -21.70
C CYS A 165 -4.46 -15.76 -22.55
N HIS A 166 -4.24 -15.55 -23.85
CA HIS A 166 -5.34 -15.36 -24.80
C HIS A 166 -6.19 -16.64 -24.90
N ARG A 167 -7.51 -16.50 -25.11
CA ARG A 167 -8.43 -17.64 -25.20
C ARG A 167 -8.12 -18.61 -26.33
N ASP A 168 -7.52 -18.14 -27.41
CA ASP A 168 -7.11 -18.98 -28.56
C ASP A 168 -5.70 -19.56 -28.39
N HIS A 169 -5.06 -19.34 -27.23
CA HIS A 169 -3.76 -19.91 -26.93
C HIS A 169 -3.87 -21.44 -26.74
N PRO A 170 -2.91 -22.26 -27.25
CA PRO A 170 -2.98 -23.72 -27.12
C PRO A 170 -3.16 -24.22 -25.69
N LEU A 171 -2.58 -23.53 -24.70
CA LEU A 171 -2.73 -23.89 -23.30
C LEU A 171 -4.13 -23.61 -22.73
N ALA A 172 -4.93 -22.75 -23.37
CA ALA A 172 -6.28 -22.45 -22.90
C ALA A 172 -7.24 -23.64 -22.97
N SER A 173 -6.97 -24.59 -23.88
CA SER A 173 -7.77 -25.81 -24.04
C SER A 173 -7.27 -27.01 -23.24
N LYS A 174 -6.14 -26.85 -22.50
CA LYS A 174 -5.60 -27.90 -21.65
C LYS A 174 -6.36 -28.00 -20.34
N GLU A 175 -6.76 -29.21 -19.96
CA GLU A 175 -7.40 -29.49 -18.67
C GLU A 175 -6.47 -29.16 -17.49
N VAL A 176 -5.18 -29.48 -17.62
CA VAL A 176 -4.13 -29.17 -16.64
C VAL A 176 -2.90 -28.69 -17.40
N VAL A 177 -2.38 -27.53 -16.96
CA VAL A 177 -1.16 -26.92 -17.50
C VAL A 177 -0.02 -27.15 -16.52
N THR A 178 1.09 -27.71 -17.01
CA THR A 178 2.27 -28.04 -16.20
C THR A 178 3.35 -26.96 -16.31
N ALA A 179 4.32 -26.97 -15.39
CA ALA A 179 5.48 -26.09 -15.46
C ALA A 179 6.30 -26.30 -16.76
N GLN A 180 6.38 -27.54 -17.25
CA GLN A 180 7.07 -27.92 -18.51
C GLN A 180 6.35 -27.36 -19.74
N ASP A 181 5.03 -27.25 -19.71
CA ASP A 181 4.27 -26.58 -20.76
C ASP A 181 4.57 -25.12 -20.81
N LEU A 182 4.46 -24.46 -19.64
CA LEU A 182 4.69 -23.03 -19.48
C LEU A 182 6.12 -22.60 -19.83
N ALA A 183 7.11 -23.44 -19.53
CA ALA A 183 8.51 -23.15 -19.83
C ALA A 183 8.83 -23.09 -21.35
N LYS A 184 7.92 -23.57 -22.20
CA LYS A 184 8.07 -23.51 -23.66
C LYS A 184 7.44 -22.27 -24.28
N GLU A 185 6.69 -21.52 -23.50
CA GLU A 185 5.93 -20.38 -23.95
C GLU A 185 6.67 -19.06 -23.76
N ASN A 186 6.22 -18.04 -24.47
CA ASN A 186 6.66 -16.66 -24.25
C ASN A 186 6.12 -16.17 -22.88
N LEU A 187 6.98 -15.99 -21.92
CA LEU A 187 6.59 -15.53 -20.60
C LEU A 187 6.62 -14.00 -20.51
N LEU A 188 5.51 -13.42 -20.09
CA LEU A 188 5.29 -11.99 -19.89
C LEU A 188 5.22 -11.74 -18.39
N LEU A 189 6.35 -11.39 -17.77
CA LEU A 189 6.47 -11.39 -16.32
C LEU A 189 6.56 -9.98 -15.72
N ARG A 190 6.19 -9.89 -14.45
CA ARG A 190 6.48 -8.71 -13.66
C ARG A 190 7.99 -8.53 -13.52
N ASN A 191 8.41 -7.30 -13.35
CA ASN A 191 9.83 -6.97 -13.08
C ASN A 191 10.36 -7.73 -11.87
N SER A 192 11.65 -7.95 -11.86
CA SER A 192 12.36 -8.48 -10.68
C SER A 192 12.12 -7.58 -9.46
N GLY A 193 11.96 -8.21 -8.27
CA GLY A 193 11.59 -7.51 -7.02
C GLY A 193 10.09 -7.43 -6.75
N SER A 194 9.21 -7.79 -7.70
CA SER A 194 7.77 -7.93 -7.43
C SER A 194 7.47 -9.26 -6.73
N SER A 195 6.54 -9.27 -5.76
CA SER A 195 6.11 -10.49 -5.06
C SER A 195 5.55 -11.55 -6.03
N THR A 196 4.79 -11.13 -7.04
CA THR A 196 4.29 -12.00 -8.11
C THR A 196 5.44 -12.66 -8.88
N ARG A 197 6.48 -11.88 -9.23
CA ARG A 197 7.65 -12.40 -9.91
C ARG A 197 8.39 -13.42 -9.04
N TYR A 198 8.59 -13.13 -7.78
CA TYR A 198 9.21 -14.06 -6.83
C TYR A 198 8.45 -15.39 -6.75
N THR A 199 7.11 -15.35 -6.70
CA THR A 199 6.28 -16.56 -6.72
C THR A 199 6.49 -17.38 -7.99
N VAL A 200 6.51 -16.74 -9.15
CA VAL A 200 6.69 -17.41 -10.45
C VAL A 200 8.09 -18.00 -10.57
N ASP A 201 9.12 -17.27 -10.20
CA ASP A 201 10.49 -17.76 -10.22
C ASP A 201 10.66 -18.95 -9.26
N THR A 202 10.04 -18.90 -8.09
CA THR A 202 10.02 -20.01 -7.12
C THR A 202 9.30 -21.24 -7.69
N TYR A 203 8.15 -21.06 -8.34
CA TYR A 203 7.40 -22.13 -8.99
C TYR A 203 8.26 -22.86 -10.03
N PHE A 204 8.89 -22.15 -10.96
CA PHE A 204 9.75 -22.79 -11.96
C PHE A 204 10.99 -23.45 -11.33
N SER A 205 11.57 -22.83 -10.33
CA SER A 205 12.72 -23.35 -9.60
C SER A 205 12.42 -24.68 -8.89
N GLN A 206 11.24 -24.80 -8.27
CA GLN A 206 10.77 -26.05 -7.64
C GLN A 206 10.62 -27.21 -8.65
N HIS A 207 10.35 -26.89 -9.91
CA HIS A 207 10.28 -27.85 -11.01
C HIS A 207 11.63 -28.07 -11.74
N SER A 208 12.73 -27.52 -11.18
CA SER A 208 14.08 -27.56 -11.79
C SER A 208 14.11 -26.96 -13.21
N LEU A 209 13.27 -25.96 -13.45
CA LEU A 209 13.20 -25.21 -14.71
C LEU A 209 13.81 -23.82 -14.52
N ASN A 210 14.58 -23.38 -15.51
CA ASN A 210 15.10 -22.03 -15.57
C ASN A 210 14.48 -21.32 -16.79
N VAL A 211 13.70 -20.28 -16.54
CA VAL A 211 12.98 -19.56 -17.58
C VAL A 211 13.46 -18.12 -17.68
N THR A 212 13.48 -17.62 -18.90
CA THR A 212 13.80 -16.23 -19.17
C THR A 212 12.54 -15.55 -19.72
N PRO A 213 12.07 -14.46 -19.12
CA PRO A 213 10.90 -13.77 -19.66
C PRO A 213 11.22 -13.16 -21.03
N MET A 214 10.28 -13.27 -21.95
CA MET A 214 10.30 -12.55 -23.20
C MET A 214 10.06 -11.06 -22.98
N TRP A 215 9.21 -10.73 -21.99
CA TRP A 215 8.82 -9.36 -21.69
C TRP A 215 8.76 -9.15 -20.16
N GLU A 216 9.42 -8.12 -19.67
CA GLU A 216 9.33 -7.69 -18.26
C GLU A 216 8.65 -6.31 -18.15
N SER A 217 7.76 -6.15 -17.18
CA SER A 217 7.09 -4.86 -16.95
C SER A 217 6.71 -4.61 -15.50
N TYR A 218 6.86 -3.35 -15.07
CA TYR A 218 6.27 -2.84 -13.83
C TYR A 218 4.74 -2.69 -13.93
N SER A 219 4.21 -2.50 -15.13
CA SER A 219 2.79 -2.28 -15.37
C SER A 219 2.06 -3.59 -15.61
N VAL A 220 1.13 -3.93 -14.72
CA VAL A 220 0.19 -5.04 -14.89
C VAL A 220 -0.61 -4.90 -16.19
N GLN A 221 -1.08 -3.67 -16.48
CA GLN A 221 -1.88 -3.42 -17.69
C GLN A 221 -1.11 -3.71 -18.97
N THR A 222 0.18 -3.43 -18.99
CA THR A 222 1.05 -3.75 -20.15
C THR A 222 1.10 -5.25 -20.39
N LEU A 223 1.23 -6.05 -19.34
CA LEU A 223 1.27 -7.51 -19.43
C LEU A 223 -0.07 -8.09 -19.86
N LEU A 224 -1.18 -7.56 -19.31
CA LEU A 224 -2.53 -7.96 -19.72
C LEU A 224 -2.79 -7.64 -21.21
N ASN A 225 -2.39 -6.46 -21.65
CA ASN A 225 -2.54 -6.08 -23.07
C ASN A 225 -1.68 -6.98 -23.97
N ALA A 226 -0.45 -7.28 -23.59
CA ALA A 226 0.40 -8.19 -24.36
C ALA A 226 -0.18 -9.63 -24.41
N ALA A 227 -0.73 -10.13 -23.31
CA ALA A 227 -1.42 -11.41 -23.27
C ALA A 227 -2.70 -11.40 -24.13
N LYS A 228 -3.45 -10.28 -24.13
CA LYS A 228 -4.63 -10.08 -24.96
C LYS A 228 -4.31 -10.12 -26.46
N GLU A 229 -3.15 -9.63 -26.87
CA GLU A 229 -2.67 -9.70 -28.27
C GLU A 229 -2.09 -11.11 -28.60
N GLY A 230 -2.19 -12.08 -27.69
CA GLY A 230 -1.71 -13.43 -27.93
C GLY A 230 -0.20 -13.60 -27.93
N ILE A 231 0.56 -12.63 -27.40
CA ILE A 231 2.03 -12.65 -27.42
C ILE A 231 2.59 -13.78 -26.53
N GLY A 232 1.89 -14.13 -25.45
CA GLY A 232 2.34 -15.19 -24.53
C GLY A 232 1.50 -15.31 -23.26
N VAL A 233 2.09 -15.91 -22.23
CA VAL A 233 1.46 -16.20 -20.94
C VAL A 233 1.99 -15.23 -19.88
N THR A 234 1.09 -14.62 -19.11
CA THR A 234 1.44 -13.81 -17.97
C THR A 234 0.96 -14.43 -16.65
N PHE A 235 1.58 -14.03 -15.54
CA PHE A 235 1.19 -14.44 -14.19
C PHE A 235 0.86 -13.19 -13.37
N LEU A 236 -0.37 -13.14 -12.89
CA LEU A 236 -0.86 -12.00 -12.09
C LEU A 236 -1.79 -12.53 -11.00
N SER A 237 -2.13 -11.70 -10.03
CA SER A 237 -3.15 -12.09 -9.07
C SER A 237 -4.56 -12.01 -9.70
N LEU A 238 -5.42 -12.91 -9.28
CA LEU A 238 -6.75 -13.13 -9.88
C LEU A 238 -7.64 -11.88 -9.88
N ASP A 239 -7.50 -11.00 -8.89
CA ASP A 239 -8.25 -9.74 -8.81
C ASP A 239 -8.09 -8.86 -10.05
N HIS A 240 -6.92 -8.90 -10.72
CA HIS A 240 -6.69 -8.11 -11.94
C HIS A 240 -7.60 -8.51 -13.11
N ILE A 241 -8.02 -9.77 -13.16
CA ILE A 241 -8.96 -10.28 -14.16
C ILE A 241 -10.41 -10.07 -13.69
N LEU A 242 -10.68 -10.22 -12.38
CA LEU A 242 -12.04 -10.13 -11.87
C LEU A 242 -12.56 -8.69 -11.80
N VAL A 243 -11.71 -7.72 -11.48
CA VAL A 243 -12.13 -6.30 -11.44
C VAL A 243 -12.51 -5.77 -12.82
N ASN A 244 -11.80 -6.21 -13.87
CA ASN A 244 -12.07 -5.81 -15.24
C ASN A 244 -12.04 -7.05 -16.15
N PRO A 245 -13.09 -7.89 -16.14
CA PRO A 245 -13.13 -9.09 -16.95
C PRO A 245 -12.96 -8.78 -18.43
N CYS A 246 -12.03 -9.50 -19.07
CA CYS A 246 -11.72 -9.37 -20.47
C CYS A 246 -12.05 -10.70 -21.15
N PRO A 247 -13.03 -10.74 -22.10
CA PRO A 247 -13.43 -11.98 -22.75
C PRO A 247 -12.35 -12.69 -23.55
N GLU A 248 -11.34 -11.96 -23.98
CA GLU A 248 -10.21 -12.48 -24.73
C GLU A 248 -9.16 -13.19 -23.87
N LEU A 249 -9.23 -13.01 -22.54
CA LEU A 249 -8.27 -13.59 -21.60
C LEU A 249 -8.90 -14.71 -20.79
N VAL A 250 -8.14 -15.78 -20.60
CA VAL A 250 -8.53 -16.93 -19.77
C VAL A 250 -7.46 -17.23 -18.72
N VAL A 251 -7.93 -17.69 -17.57
CA VAL A 251 -7.08 -18.21 -16.50
C VAL A 251 -6.78 -19.67 -16.76
N LEU A 252 -5.50 -20.05 -16.66
CA LEU A 252 -5.02 -21.39 -16.84
C LEU A 252 -5.19 -22.22 -15.57
N ASN A 253 -5.56 -23.48 -15.72
CA ASN A 253 -5.61 -24.43 -14.61
C ASN A 253 -4.20 -24.99 -14.33
N ILE A 254 -3.53 -24.43 -13.32
CA ILE A 254 -2.17 -24.79 -12.87
C ILE A 254 -2.26 -25.23 -11.40
N PRO A 255 -2.63 -26.49 -11.11
CA PRO A 255 -2.99 -26.91 -9.74
C PRO A 255 -1.85 -26.81 -8.72
N ASP A 256 -0.60 -26.85 -9.16
CA ASP A 256 0.60 -26.78 -8.35
C ASP A 256 1.21 -25.38 -8.25
N LEU A 257 0.57 -24.38 -8.82
CA LEU A 257 0.94 -22.97 -8.62
C LEU A 257 0.34 -22.45 -7.32
N HIS A 258 1.10 -22.53 -6.25
CA HIS A 258 0.68 -22.06 -4.95
C HIS A 258 1.33 -20.69 -4.66
N GLY A 259 0.57 -19.63 -4.82
CA GLY A 259 1.04 -18.29 -4.52
C GLY A 259 -0.12 -17.35 -4.24
N MET A 260 0.05 -16.50 -3.23
CA MET A 260 -0.96 -15.53 -2.83
C MET A 260 -0.37 -14.12 -2.88
N ARG A 261 -1.14 -13.19 -3.40
CA ARG A 261 -0.90 -11.77 -3.23
C ARG A 261 -1.75 -11.28 -2.06
N TYR A 262 -1.09 -10.63 -1.12
CA TYR A 262 -1.74 -10.04 0.04
C TYR A 262 -1.98 -8.55 -0.18
N VAL A 263 -3.12 -8.07 0.28
CA VAL A 263 -3.41 -6.65 0.44
C VAL A 263 -3.40 -6.35 1.93
N ASN A 264 -2.50 -5.48 2.33
CA ASN A 264 -2.26 -5.16 3.72
C ASN A 264 -2.72 -3.74 4.02
N LEU A 265 -3.33 -3.56 5.18
CA LEU A 265 -3.49 -2.27 5.82
C LEU A 265 -2.26 -2.03 6.68
N CYS A 266 -1.47 -1.02 6.35
CA CYS A 266 -0.25 -0.64 7.07
C CYS A 266 -0.45 0.70 7.76
N PHE A 267 -0.09 0.80 9.03
CA PHE A 267 -0.32 1.98 9.86
C PHE A 267 0.73 2.08 10.97
N HIS A 268 0.89 3.27 11.54
CA HIS A 268 1.73 3.42 12.72
C HIS A 268 1.14 2.61 13.88
N LYS A 269 1.95 1.83 14.61
CA LYS A 269 1.50 0.92 15.70
C LYS A 269 0.61 1.59 16.76
N ASP A 270 0.77 2.90 16.94
CA ASP A 270 0.03 3.69 17.92
C ASP A 270 -1.01 4.61 17.24
N LYS A 271 -1.38 4.32 16.00
CA LYS A 271 -2.41 5.09 15.30
C LYS A 271 -3.76 4.89 15.98
N PHE A 272 -4.38 5.99 16.33
CA PHE A 272 -5.79 6.00 16.72
C PHE A 272 -6.65 6.05 15.46
N PHE A 273 -7.48 5.04 15.27
CA PHE A 273 -8.46 5.02 14.18
C PHE A 273 -9.72 5.73 14.63
N THR A 274 -10.12 6.74 13.89
CA THR A 274 -11.39 7.44 14.13
C THR A 274 -12.55 6.63 13.56
N PRO A 275 -13.81 6.80 14.06
CA PRO A 275 -14.96 6.08 13.51
C PRO A 275 -15.08 6.16 11.98
N PRO A 276 -14.90 7.34 11.32
CA PRO A 276 -14.92 7.38 9.85
C PRO A 276 -13.83 6.54 9.17
N MET A 277 -12.65 6.40 9.78
CA MET A 277 -11.59 5.53 9.23
C MET A 277 -11.98 4.06 9.32
N GLU A 278 -12.54 3.63 10.46
CA GLU A 278 -13.01 2.25 10.65
C GLU A 278 -14.15 1.93 9.68
N GLU A 279 -15.14 2.81 9.55
CA GLU A 279 -16.24 2.67 8.60
C GLU A 279 -15.74 2.60 7.14
N PHE A 280 -14.73 3.41 6.79
CA PHE A 280 -14.12 3.34 5.46
C PHE A 280 -13.41 2.01 5.21
N LEU A 281 -12.69 1.47 6.19
CA LEU A 281 -12.00 0.18 6.05
C LEU A 281 -13.00 -0.97 5.90
N GLU A 282 -14.08 -0.98 6.68
CA GLU A 282 -15.15 -1.96 6.53
C GLU A 282 -15.83 -1.84 5.16
N HIS A 283 -16.07 -0.61 4.71
CA HIS A 283 -16.62 -0.33 3.38
C HIS A 283 -15.67 -0.82 2.29
N PHE A 284 -14.36 -0.56 2.41
CA PHE A 284 -13.34 -1.05 1.48
C PHE A 284 -13.37 -2.57 1.38
N GLU A 285 -13.35 -3.28 2.52
CA GLU A 285 -13.38 -4.74 2.55
C GLU A 285 -14.67 -5.31 1.96
N ARG A 286 -15.82 -4.68 2.21
CA ARG A 286 -17.11 -5.08 1.65
C ARG A 286 -17.18 -4.85 0.14
N CYS A 287 -16.78 -3.67 -0.33
CA CYS A 287 -16.81 -3.33 -1.75
C CYS A 287 -15.83 -4.19 -2.56
N THR A 288 -14.63 -4.43 -2.06
CA THR A 288 -13.68 -5.31 -2.74
C THR A 288 -14.21 -6.74 -2.86
N ARG A 289 -14.83 -7.27 -1.81
CA ARG A 289 -15.46 -8.59 -1.84
C ARG A 289 -16.58 -8.64 -2.88
N GLN A 290 -17.47 -7.66 -2.86
CA GLN A 290 -18.57 -7.57 -3.85
C GLN A 290 -18.03 -7.49 -5.29
N MET A 291 -17.02 -6.65 -5.55
CA MET A 291 -16.39 -6.53 -6.88
C MET A 291 -15.79 -7.86 -7.34
N MET A 292 -15.19 -8.62 -6.42
CA MET A 292 -14.66 -9.95 -6.75
C MET A 292 -15.78 -10.95 -7.07
N ASP A 293 -16.86 -10.96 -6.31
CA ASP A 293 -17.99 -11.87 -6.53
C ASP A 293 -18.72 -11.57 -7.85
N GLU A 294 -18.94 -10.28 -8.15
CA GLU A 294 -19.52 -9.83 -9.42
C GLU A 294 -18.59 -10.18 -10.60
N GLY A 295 -17.29 -9.90 -10.45
CA GLY A 295 -16.28 -10.25 -11.44
C GLY A 295 -16.18 -11.74 -11.69
N ARG A 296 -16.24 -12.57 -10.63
CA ARG A 296 -16.26 -14.02 -10.74
C ARG A 296 -17.50 -14.49 -11.50
N ALA A 297 -18.67 -13.98 -11.15
CA ALA A 297 -19.92 -14.34 -11.84
C ALA A 297 -19.88 -13.96 -13.33
N LEU A 298 -19.35 -12.78 -13.66
CA LEU A 298 -19.19 -12.32 -15.04
C LEU A 298 -18.16 -13.16 -15.79
N TYR A 299 -17.02 -13.44 -15.17
CA TYR A 299 -15.94 -14.24 -15.74
C TYR A 299 -16.39 -15.67 -16.05
N THR A 300 -17.11 -16.33 -15.14
CA THR A 300 -17.71 -17.68 -15.34
C THR A 300 -18.72 -17.67 -16.46
N LYS A 301 -19.55 -16.63 -16.59
CA LYS A 301 -20.52 -16.50 -17.68
C LYS A 301 -19.83 -16.41 -19.05
N VAL A 302 -18.68 -15.76 -19.12
CA VAL A 302 -17.91 -15.59 -20.38
C VAL A 302 -17.05 -16.82 -20.69
N ASN A 303 -16.66 -17.59 -19.67
CA ASN A 303 -15.81 -18.79 -19.77
C ASN A 303 -16.46 -19.98 -19.05
N PRO A 304 -17.55 -20.55 -19.58
CA PRO A 304 -18.35 -21.57 -18.90
C PRO A 304 -17.63 -22.91 -18.69
N ASP A 305 -16.60 -23.18 -19.48
CA ASP A 305 -15.88 -24.47 -19.47
C ASP A 305 -14.75 -24.52 -18.44
N LEU A 306 -14.52 -23.45 -17.70
CA LEU A 306 -13.44 -23.40 -16.69
C LEU A 306 -13.87 -24.06 -15.38
N PRO A 307 -13.00 -24.90 -14.78
CA PRO A 307 -13.34 -25.56 -13.54
C PRO A 307 -13.47 -24.54 -12.37
N PRO A 308 -14.46 -24.69 -11.48
CA PRO A 308 -14.63 -23.82 -10.31
C PRO A 308 -13.41 -23.75 -9.39
N SER A 309 -12.55 -24.78 -9.41
CA SER A 309 -11.32 -24.88 -8.62
C SER A 309 -10.29 -23.78 -8.91
N ILE A 310 -10.41 -23.06 -10.03
CA ILE A 310 -9.54 -21.90 -10.35
C ILE A 310 -9.73 -20.76 -9.34
N PHE A 311 -10.84 -20.73 -8.64
CA PHE A 311 -11.20 -19.66 -7.70
C PHE A 311 -11.00 -20.05 -6.23
N THR A 312 -10.62 -21.27 -5.95
CA THR A 312 -10.33 -21.79 -4.60
C THR A 312 -8.85 -21.78 -4.28
#